data_17c9821dd518ee68f8767c30df778ff3
#
_entry.id   17c9821dd518ee68f8767c30df778ff3
#
_cell.length_a   1.000
_cell.length_b   1.000
_cell.length_c   1.000
_cell.angle_alpha   90.00
_cell.angle_beta   90.00
_cell.angle_gamma   90.00
#
_symmetry.space_group_name_H-M   'P 1'
#
loop_
_entity.id
_entity.type
_entity.pdbx_description
1 polymer ?
#
loop_
_entity_poly.entity_id
_entity_poly.type
_entity_poly.pdbx_seq_one_letter_code
_entity_poly.pdbx_strand_id
1 'polypeptide(L)'
;MRVRPAGCQRVAFIGVALLSAGVVPTPASAETVPFSCIILPGEDVASILLTNSLGSYATCIVACKFSTTRYDNNPQISCAKPVPAGKEVEMCRLTSGGDKMVKLTEGQADCTRLTEP
;
A
#
# COMPACT_ATOMS: atom_id res chain seq x y z
N MET A 1 -18.93 -23.97 -26.31
CA MET A 1 -18.56 -23.67 -25.88
C MET A 1 -18.29 -23.22 -26.08
N ARG A 2 -18.63 -23.16 -26.03
CA ARG A 2 -18.42 -22.56 -25.80
C ARG A 2 -18.09 -21.95 -25.80
N VAL A 3 -18.70 -21.85 -25.87
CA VAL A 3 -18.47 -21.12 -25.45
C VAL A 3 -18.29 -20.44 -25.59
N ARG A 4 -18.55 -20.28 -25.70
CA ARG A 4 -18.44 -19.57 -25.46
C ARG A 4 -18.12 -19.05 -25.69
N PRO A 5 -18.66 -19.34 -25.83
CA PRO A 5 -18.55 -18.68 -25.59
C PRO A 5 -18.41 -18.00 -25.67
N ALA A 6 -18.89 -18.10 -25.91
CA ALA A 6 -18.77 -17.50 -25.53
C ALA A 6 -18.69 -16.88 -25.44
N GLY A 7 -19.15 -17.00 -25.70
CA GLY A 7 -19.13 -16.56 -25.11
C GLY A 7 -19.16 -15.84 -25.16
N CYS A 8 -19.50 -16.05 -25.20
CA CYS A 8 -19.47 -15.57 -24.84
C CYS A 8 -19.57 -14.87 -25.09
N GLN A 9 -20.00 -14.97 -25.35
CA GLN A 9 -20.10 -14.38 -25.16
C GLN A 9 -20.22 -13.65 -25.40
N ARG A 10 -20.75 -13.70 -25.85
CA ARG A 10 -20.97 -13.05 -25.70
C ARG A 10 -21.15 -12.29 -25.81
N VAL A 11 -21.52 -12.60 -26.09
CA VAL A 11 -21.69 -11.94 -25.70
C VAL A 11 -21.99 -11.14 -25.79
N ALA A 12 -22.41 -11.28 -26.15
CA ALA A 12 -22.58 -10.68 -25.76
C ALA A 12 -22.82 -10.03 -25.82
N PHE A 13 -23.30 -9.87 -25.97
CA PHE A 13 -23.50 -9.24 -25.45
C PHE A 13 -23.64 -8.46 -25.56
N ILE A 14 -24.08 -8.53 -25.81
CA ILE A 14 -24.26 -7.78 -25.44
C ILE A 14 -24.41 -6.91 -25.32
N GLY A 15 -24.66 -6.71 -25.43
CA GLY A 15 -24.80 -6.04 -24.76
C GLY A 15 -24.96 -5.25 -24.61
N VAL A 16 -25.46 -5.18 -24.56
CA VAL A 16 -25.57 -4.56 -23.95
C VAL A 16 -25.60 -3.90 -23.54
N ALA A 17 -25.71 -3.69 -23.44
CA ALA A 17 -25.70 -3.30 -22.74
C ALA A 17 -25.72 -2.52 -22.38
N LEU A 18 -25.86 -2.35 -22.24
CA LEU A 18 -25.78 -1.85 -21.59
C LEU A 18 -25.73 -1.04 -21.15
N LEU A 19 -25.85 -0.77 -21.15
CA LEU A 19 -25.76 -0.22 -20.48
C LEU A 19 -26.02 0.35 -19.74
N SER A 20 -26.20 -0.05 -19.85
CA SER A 20 -26.62 0.39 -18.88
C SER A 20 -26.10 1.02 -18.12
N ALA A 21 -26.13 1.58 -18.23
CA ALA A 21 -25.58 2.31 -17.33
C ALA A 21 -25.74 1.97 -15.96
N GLY A 22 -25.59 0.81 -15.79
CA GLY A 22 -25.57 0.41 -14.44
C GLY A 22 -24.46 1.12 -13.75
N VAL A 23 -24.71 1.61 -12.59
CA VAL A 23 -23.64 2.12 -11.77
C VAL A 23 -22.92 0.91 -11.22
N VAL A 24 -21.80 0.60 -11.81
CA VAL A 24 -20.93 -0.42 -11.25
C VAL A 24 -20.13 0.26 -10.14
N PRO A 25 -20.27 -0.18 -8.91
CA PRO A 25 -19.44 0.43 -7.84
C PRO A 25 -17.98 0.26 -8.18
N THR A 26 -17.26 1.35 -8.19
CA THR A 26 -15.82 1.29 -8.39
C THR A 26 -15.19 0.64 -7.17
N PRO A 27 -14.40 -0.41 -7.33
CA PRO A 27 -13.72 -0.98 -6.17
C PRO A 27 -12.79 0.08 -5.57
N ALA A 28 -12.66 0.05 -4.26
CA ALA A 28 -11.72 0.91 -3.58
C ALA A 28 -10.32 0.58 -4.09
N SER A 29 -9.58 1.59 -4.51
CA SER A 29 -8.24 1.40 -5.01
C SER A 29 -7.24 2.08 -4.09
N ALA A 30 -6.05 1.53 -4.01
CA ALA A 30 -4.97 2.10 -3.22
C ALA A 30 -4.45 3.34 -3.92
N GLU A 31 -4.20 4.38 -3.13
CA GLU A 31 -3.63 5.62 -3.63
C GLU A 31 -2.30 5.85 -2.94
N THR A 32 -1.28 6.23 -3.71
CA THR A 32 0.03 6.52 -3.17
C THR A 32 -0.03 7.73 -2.24
N VAL A 33 0.61 7.62 -1.08
CA VAL A 33 0.62 8.68 -0.08
C VAL A 33 2.06 8.97 0.37
N PRO A 34 2.30 10.14 0.97
CA PRO A 34 3.63 10.47 1.48
C PRO A 34 4.04 9.57 2.64
N PHE A 35 5.32 9.23 2.68
CA PHE A 35 5.85 8.39 3.75
C PHE A 35 7.32 8.72 3.97
N SER A 36 7.85 8.27 5.10
CA SER A 36 9.27 8.40 5.44
C SER A 36 9.72 7.16 6.17
N CYS A 37 10.88 6.65 5.79
CA CYS A 37 11.51 5.53 6.47
C CYS A 37 12.83 6.06 6.99
N ILE A 38 12.89 6.36 8.29
CA ILE A 38 13.99 7.14 8.88
C ILE A 38 14.84 6.24 9.76
N ILE A 39 16.13 6.20 9.46
CA ILE A 39 17.09 5.49 10.31
C ILE A 39 17.37 6.36 11.52
N LEU A 40 17.09 5.83 12.72
CA LEU A 40 17.26 6.60 13.95
C LEU A 40 18.72 6.58 14.40
N PRO A 41 19.09 7.51 15.32
CA PRO A 41 20.43 7.48 15.90
C PRO A 41 20.73 6.11 16.50
N GLY A 42 21.96 5.63 16.31
CA GLY A 42 22.32 4.26 16.68
C GLY A 42 22.27 3.33 15.47
N GLU A 43 21.50 3.69 14.46
CA GLU A 43 21.48 3.04 13.13
C GLU A 43 21.04 1.58 13.13
N ASP A 44 20.44 1.12 14.22
CA ASP A 44 19.92 -0.25 14.28
C ASP A 44 18.40 -0.30 14.33
N VAL A 45 17.74 0.85 14.33
CA VAL A 45 16.28 0.96 14.32
C VAL A 45 15.88 2.00 13.31
N ALA A 46 14.81 1.72 12.58
CA ALA A 46 14.21 2.68 11.66
C ALA A 46 12.77 2.94 12.07
N SER A 47 12.37 4.20 11.99
CA SER A 47 11.00 4.62 12.26
C SER A 47 10.29 4.79 10.92
N ILE A 48 9.12 4.17 10.79
CA ILE A 48 8.37 4.16 9.54
C ILE A 48 7.15 5.06 9.72
N LEU A 49 7.15 6.18 9.01
CA LEU A 49 6.10 7.20 9.13
C LEU A 49 5.28 7.26 7.84
N LEU A 50 4.02 7.59 7.98
CA LEU A 50 3.13 7.72 6.83
C LEU A 50 2.10 8.80 7.12
N THR A 51 1.76 9.59 6.09
CA THR A 51 0.71 10.59 6.18
C THR A 51 -0.46 10.15 5.31
N ASN A 52 -1.65 10.03 5.93
CA ASN A 52 -2.86 9.78 5.15
C ASN A 52 -3.28 11.10 4.50
N SER A 53 -2.92 11.29 3.25
CA SER A 53 -3.24 12.51 2.52
C SER A 53 -4.62 12.46 1.87
N LEU A 54 -5.36 11.38 2.09
CA LEU A 54 -6.73 11.28 1.58
C LEU A 54 -7.66 12.08 2.47
N GLY A 55 -8.78 12.46 1.92
CA GLY A 55 -9.76 13.26 2.65
C GLY A 55 -10.64 12.47 3.60
N SER A 56 -10.33 11.22 3.86
CA SER A 56 -11.14 10.37 4.72
C SER A 56 -10.27 9.36 5.43
N TYR A 57 -10.85 8.72 6.43
CA TYR A 57 -10.21 7.63 7.14
C TYR A 57 -9.86 6.52 6.16
N ALA A 58 -8.69 5.94 6.27
CA ALA A 58 -8.23 4.94 5.31
C ALA A 58 -7.39 3.88 5.99
N THR A 59 -7.34 2.70 5.38
CA THR A 59 -6.39 1.67 5.76
C THR A 59 -5.13 1.91 4.95
N CYS A 60 -4.02 2.11 5.64
CA CYS A 60 -2.76 2.44 4.99
C CYS A 60 -1.74 1.33 5.19
N ILE A 61 -0.90 1.15 4.18
CA ILE A 61 0.18 0.17 4.23
C ILE A 61 1.45 0.86 3.76
N VAL A 62 2.55 0.57 4.43
CA VAL A 62 3.85 1.10 4.05
C VAL A 62 4.88 -0.01 4.15
N ALA A 63 5.77 -0.04 3.18
CA ALA A 63 6.82 -1.04 3.13
C ALA A 63 8.16 -0.33 2.92
N CYS A 64 9.16 -0.69 3.70
CA CYS A 64 10.50 -0.13 3.61
C CYS A 64 11.52 -1.25 3.64
N LYS A 65 12.56 -1.10 2.83
CA LYS A 65 13.66 -2.04 2.79
C LYS A 65 14.97 -1.25 2.87
N PHE A 66 15.89 -1.71 3.68
CA PHE A 66 17.14 -1.01 3.94
C PHE A 66 18.33 -1.90 3.61
N SER A 67 19.45 -1.26 3.31
CA SER A 67 20.73 -1.96 3.29
C SER A 67 21.41 -1.73 4.63
N THR A 68 22.29 -2.67 5.01
CA THR A 68 23.10 -2.54 6.22
C THR A 68 24.57 -2.64 5.86
N THR A 69 25.42 -2.52 6.87
CA THR A 69 26.85 -2.69 6.67
C THR A 69 27.22 -4.11 6.25
N ARG A 70 26.31 -5.07 6.46
CA ARG A 70 26.48 -6.41 5.93
C ARG A 70 25.69 -6.54 4.63
N TYR A 71 26.37 -6.87 3.54
CA TYR A 71 25.71 -6.89 2.24
C TYR A 71 24.59 -7.94 2.16
N ASP A 72 24.64 -8.96 3.00
CA ASP A 72 23.63 -10.02 2.99
C ASP A 72 22.52 -9.80 4.02
N ASN A 73 22.50 -8.67 4.72
CA ASN A 73 21.47 -8.33 5.67
C ASN A 73 20.72 -7.11 5.16
N ASN A 74 19.54 -7.34 4.59
CA ASN A 74 18.71 -6.27 4.02
C ASN A 74 17.34 -6.32 4.67
N PRO A 75 17.22 -5.76 5.88
CA PRO A 75 15.95 -5.83 6.61
C PRO A 75 14.84 -5.08 5.89
N GLN A 76 13.65 -5.65 5.97
CA GLN A 76 12.48 -5.02 5.37
C GLN A 76 11.28 -5.23 6.27
N ILE A 77 10.32 -4.31 6.17
CA ILE A 77 9.12 -4.39 6.96
C ILE A 77 7.95 -3.86 6.14
N SER A 78 6.79 -4.43 6.38
CA SER A 78 5.55 -3.97 5.81
C SER A 78 4.57 -3.86 6.96
N CYS A 79 3.99 -2.68 7.15
CA CYS A 79 3.03 -2.48 8.23
C CYS A 79 1.77 -1.86 7.68
N ALA A 80 0.63 -2.22 8.28
CA ALA A 80 -0.66 -1.76 7.84
C ALA A 80 -1.52 -1.46 9.05
N LYS A 81 -2.23 -0.33 9.00
CA LYS A 81 -3.23 -0.01 10.02
C LYS A 81 -4.09 1.14 9.54
N PRO A 82 -5.28 1.33 10.16
CA PRO A 82 -6.11 2.48 9.81
C PRO A 82 -5.45 3.77 10.27
N VAL A 83 -5.59 4.82 9.46
CA VAL A 83 -5.03 6.13 9.76
C VAL A 83 -6.09 7.19 9.48
N PRO A 84 -6.35 8.10 10.44
CA PRO A 84 -7.31 9.18 10.21
C PRO A 84 -6.86 10.12 9.09
N ALA A 85 -7.84 10.78 8.48
CA ALA A 85 -7.56 11.70 7.38
C ALA A 85 -6.60 12.81 7.82
N GLY A 86 -5.60 13.09 6.98
CA GLY A 86 -4.69 14.19 7.21
C GLY A 86 -3.67 13.99 8.31
N LYS A 87 -3.61 12.79 8.90
CA LYS A 87 -2.69 12.55 10.01
C LYS A 87 -1.41 11.88 9.54
N GLU A 88 -0.31 12.27 10.17
CA GLU A 88 0.96 11.56 10.04
C GLU A 88 1.13 10.70 11.28
N VAL A 89 1.45 9.44 11.09
CA VAL A 89 1.61 8.50 12.22
C VAL A 89 2.86 7.67 12.02
N GLU A 90 3.41 7.20 13.13
CA GLU A 90 4.45 6.19 13.07
C GLU A 90 3.75 4.85 12.90
N MET A 91 3.94 4.24 11.76
CA MET A 91 3.26 2.98 11.45
C MET A 91 3.89 1.81 12.19
N CYS A 92 5.20 1.81 12.28
CA CYS A 92 5.92 0.72 12.94
C CYS A 92 7.40 1.07 13.01
N ARG A 93 8.17 0.19 13.64
CA ARG A 93 9.62 0.31 13.72
C ARG A 93 10.26 -0.98 13.29
N LEU A 94 11.40 -0.86 12.63
CA LEU A 94 12.15 -2.00 12.14
C LEU A 94 13.51 -2.03 12.83
N THR A 95 13.92 -3.21 13.33
CA THR A 95 15.24 -3.38 13.88
C THR A 95 16.07 -4.19 12.91
N SER A 96 17.35 -3.86 12.82
CA SER A 96 18.27 -4.51 11.90
C SER A 96 18.88 -5.80 12.45
N GLY A 97 18.69 -6.04 13.73
CA GLY A 97 19.30 -7.21 14.36
C GLY A 97 20.76 -7.01 14.74
N GLY A 98 21.17 -5.75 14.86
CA GLY A 98 22.52 -5.45 15.33
C GLY A 98 23.44 -4.85 14.29
N ASP A 99 23.15 -5.02 13.01
CA ASP A 99 23.95 -4.41 11.96
C ASP A 99 23.47 -2.98 11.72
N LYS A 100 24.38 -2.09 11.37
CA LYS A 100 24.01 -0.71 11.13
C LYS A 100 23.32 -0.56 9.80
N MET A 101 22.17 0.08 9.79
CA MET A 101 21.47 0.41 8.57
C MET A 101 22.15 1.58 7.89
N VAL A 102 22.29 1.49 6.57
CA VAL A 102 23.01 2.49 5.78
C VAL A 102 22.05 3.41 5.06
N LYS A 103 21.08 2.84 4.36
CA LYS A 103 20.15 3.64 3.58
C LYS A 103 18.90 2.86 3.26
N LEU A 104 17.86 3.60 2.94
CA LEU A 104 16.63 3.04 2.39
C LEU A 104 16.89 2.65 0.93
N THR A 105 16.60 1.42 0.57
CA THR A 105 16.78 0.95 -0.80
C THR A 105 15.47 0.87 -1.56
N GLU A 106 14.36 0.58 -0.87
CA GLU A 106 13.04 0.53 -1.49
C GLU A 106 12.02 1.00 -0.48
N GLY A 107 11.01 1.69 -0.97
CA GLY A 107 9.92 2.11 -0.11
C GLY A 107 8.68 2.40 -0.94
N GLN A 108 7.51 2.12 -0.34
CA GLN A 108 6.25 2.50 -0.96
C GLN A 108 5.19 2.59 0.13
N ALA A 109 4.19 3.40 -0.12
CA ALA A 109 3.09 3.59 0.82
C ALA A 109 1.82 3.89 0.06
N ASP A 110 0.75 3.22 0.46
CA ASP A 110 -0.56 3.40 -0.14
C ASP A 110 -1.61 3.44 0.95
N CYS A 111 -2.68 4.17 0.68
CA CYS A 111 -3.86 4.15 1.54
C CYS A 111 -5.07 3.84 0.70
N THR A 112 -5.98 3.04 1.26
CA THR A 112 -7.23 2.69 0.62
C THR A 112 -8.36 3.22 1.49
N ARG A 113 -9.22 4.07 0.91
CA ARG A 113 -10.34 4.61 1.67
C ARG A 113 -11.23 3.49 2.17
N LEU A 114 -11.65 3.61 3.42
CA LEU A 114 -12.58 2.66 3.97
C LEU A 114 -13.96 2.97 3.39
N THR A 115 -14.60 1.94 2.85
CA THR A 115 -15.94 2.11 2.31
C THR A 115 -16.93 2.09 3.45
N GLU A 116 -17.92 2.98 3.36
CA GLU A 116 -19.02 2.97 4.31
C GLU A 116 -19.88 1.75 4.06
N PRO A 117 -20.35 1.07 5.11
CA PRO A 117 -21.23 -0.08 4.94
C PRO A 117 -22.60 0.32 4.40
#